data_c43af8b14b94e97c6da530811f964053
#
_entry.id   c43af8b14b94e97c6da530811f964053
#
_cell.length_a   1.000
_cell.length_b   1.000
_cell.length_c   1.000
_cell.angle_alpha   90.00
_cell.angle_beta   90.00
_cell.angle_gamma   90.00
#
_symmetry.space_group_name_H-M   'P 1'
#
loop_
_entity.id
_entity.type
_entity.pdbx_description
1 polymer ?
#
loop_
_entity_poly.entity_id
_entity_poly.type
_entity_poly.pdbx_seq_one_letter_code
_entity_poly.pdbx_strand_id
1 'polypeptide(L)'
;MLVSQGFDAALAGVLGLLVGSFLNVVVYRTPVMMYRQWLNDAVGNLAKVEGIPSLWSLVFGPKADTPPALEAAAAEAAKTLDALPPFNLSRPASRCGHCGAPIRFYQNVPVLSYLFLRGRCAACKAPISVRYPIVELVTGALFA
;
A
#
# COMPACT_ATOMS: atom_id res chain seq x y z
N MET A 1 -19.05 -21.69 31.61
CA MET A 1 -17.77 -21.88 30.88
C MET A 1 -17.93 -22.00 29.36
N LEU A 2 -18.77 -22.87 28.83
CA LEU A 2 -18.95 -23.05 27.36
C LEU A 2 -19.49 -21.78 26.63
N VAL A 3 -20.36 -21.01 27.25
CA VAL A 3 -20.93 -19.78 26.67
C VAL A 3 -19.88 -18.67 26.54
N SER A 4 -18.95 -18.56 27.50
CA SER A 4 -17.85 -17.57 27.41
C SER A 4 -16.86 -17.92 26.30
N GLN A 5 -16.53 -19.20 26.14
CA GLN A 5 -15.62 -19.64 25.07
C GLN A 5 -16.17 -19.37 23.67
N GLY A 6 -17.46 -19.63 23.45
CA GLY A 6 -18.10 -19.34 22.17
C GLY A 6 -18.17 -17.83 21.85
N PHE A 7 -18.37 -17.02 22.86
CA PHE A 7 -18.36 -15.55 22.70
C PHE A 7 -16.96 -15.02 22.40
N ASP A 8 -15.94 -15.53 23.10
CA ASP A 8 -14.55 -15.14 22.91
C ASP A 8 -14.07 -15.54 21.50
N ALA A 9 -14.40 -16.74 21.02
CA ALA A 9 -14.08 -17.19 19.66
C ALA A 9 -14.78 -16.32 18.60
N ALA A 10 -16.05 -15.99 18.79
CA ALA A 10 -16.78 -15.11 17.87
C ALA A 10 -16.16 -13.70 17.80
N LEU A 11 -15.80 -13.14 18.94
CA LEU A 11 -15.14 -11.83 19.01
C LEU A 11 -13.77 -11.87 18.33
N ALA A 12 -12.97 -12.90 18.59
CA ALA A 12 -11.68 -13.11 17.96
C ALA A 12 -11.82 -13.28 16.42
N GLY A 13 -12.80 -14.03 15.97
CA GLY A 13 -13.11 -14.18 14.55
C GLY A 13 -13.46 -12.86 13.86
N VAL A 14 -14.29 -12.02 14.50
CA VAL A 14 -14.60 -10.67 13.99
C VAL A 14 -13.35 -9.82 13.91
N LEU A 15 -12.50 -9.85 14.92
CA LEU A 15 -11.21 -9.15 14.90
C LEU A 15 -10.33 -9.66 13.75
N GLY A 16 -10.27 -10.96 13.55
CA GLY A 16 -9.56 -11.58 12.43
C GLY A 16 -10.07 -11.15 11.07
N LEU A 17 -11.39 -11.01 10.88
CA LEU A 17 -11.96 -10.45 9.65
C LEU A 17 -11.50 -9.01 9.39
N LEU A 18 -11.46 -8.16 10.43
CA LEU A 18 -10.97 -6.78 10.32
C LEU A 18 -9.48 -6.73 9.97
N VAL A 19 -8.68 -7.58 10.61
CA VAL A 19 -7.25 -7.74 10.28
C VAL A 19 -7.08 -8.21 8.83
N GLY A 20 -7.85 -9.18 8.37
CA GLY A 20 -7.84 -9.66 6.98
C GLY A 20 -8.17 -8.57 5.96
N SER A 21 -9.17 -7.74 6.27
CA SER A 21 -9.51 -6.58 5.44
C SER A 21 -8.36 -5.57 5.38
N PHE A 22 -7.70 -5.30 6.51
CA PHE A 22 -6.51 -4.46 6.55
C PHE A 22 -5.33 -5.08 5.78
N LEU A 23 -5.10 -6.38 5.88
CA LEU A 23 -4.06 -7.08 5.14
C LEU A 23 -4.23 -6.93 3.61
N ASN A 24 -5.45 -6.94 3.11
CA ASN A 24 -5.71 -6.64 1.70
C ASN A 24 -5.19 -5.25 1.29
N VAL A 25 -5.34 -4.24 2.16
CA VAL A 25 -4.78 -2.89 1.92
C VAL A 25 -3.26 -2.94 1.94
N VAL A 26 -2.65 -3.62 2.91
CA VAL A 26 -1.19 -3.78 3.04
C VAL A 26 -0.61 -4.41 1.78
N VAL A 27 -1.15 -5.57 1.36
CA VAL A 27 -0.67 -6.31 0.18
C VAL A 27 -0.75 -5.47 -1.10
N TYR A 28 -1.78 -4.65 -1.24
CA TYR A 28 -1.94 -3.80 -2.42
C TYR A 28 -1.03 -2.56 -2.39
N ARG A 29 -0.87 -1.91 -1.22
CA ARG A 29 -0.18 -0.62 -1.12
C ARG A 29 1.32 -0.73 -0.87
N THR A 30 1.75 -1.73 -0.13
CA THR A 30 3.17 -1.88 0.23
C THR A 30 4.10 -1.92 -0.99
N PRO A 31 3.82 -2.66 -2.08
CA PRO A 31 4.69 -2.63 -3.25
C PRO A 31 4.85 -1.22 -3.86
N VAL A 32 3.76 -0.46 -3.95
CA VAL A 32 3.81 0.91 -4.49
C VAL A 32 4.60 1.85 -3.56
N MET A 33 4.44 1.69 -2.23
CA MET A 33 5.21 2.45 -1.24
C MET A 33 6.69 2.13 -1.34
N MET A 34 7.05 0.85 -1.47
CA MET A 34 8.44 0.41 -1.65
C MET A 34 9.05 0.94 -2.95
N TYR A 35 8.33 0.88 -4.06
CA TYR A 35 8.81 1.43 -5.33
C TYR A 35 9.04 2.93 -5.26
N ARG A 36 8.15 3.68 -4.60
CA ARG A 36 8.35 5.11 -4.36
C ARG A 36 9.59 5.38 -3.52
N GLN A 37 9.79 4.60 -2.46
CA GLN A 37 10.96 4.72 -1.59
C GLN A 37 12.24 4.40 -2.36
N TRP A 38 12.30 3.28 -3.07
CA TRP A 38 13.47 2.91 -3.87
C TRP A 38 13.81 3.95 -4.94
N LEU A 39 12.80 4.55 -5.56
CA LEU A 39 13.02 5.61 -6.54
C LEU A 39 13.56 6.88 -5.87
N ASN A 40 13.04 7.26 -4.70
CA ASN A 40 13.58 8.36 -3.90
C ASN A 40 15.03 8.10 -3.48
N ASP A 41 15.32 6.90 -3.00
CA ASP A 41 16.68 6.52 -2.58
C ASP A 41 17.65 6.54 -3.77
N ALA A 42 17.23 6.02 -4.93
CA ALA A 42 18.03 6.04 -6.16
C ALA A 42 18.34 7.48 -6.60
N VAL A 43 17.33 8.34 -6.61
CA VAL A 43 17.49 9.76 -6.97
C VAL A 43 18.34 10.49 -5.94
N GLY A 44 18.09 10.27 -4.64
CA GLY A 44 18.85 10.89 -3.55
C GLY A 44 20.34 10.50 -3.55
N ASN A 45 20.63 9.26 -3.89
CA ASN A 45 22.01 8.75 -3.98
C ASN A 45 22.81 9.35 -5.15
N LEU A 46 22.14 9.91 -6.15
CA LEU A 46 22.78 10.62 -7.27
C LEU A 46 22.95 12.11 -6.98
N ALA A 47 22.23 12.65 -6.01
CA ALA A 47 22.35 14.05 -5.61
C ALA A 47 23.66 14.27 -4.84
N LYS A 48 24.34 15.38 -5.16
CA LYS A 48 25.56 15.77 -4.46
C LYS A 48 25.17 16.44 -3.14
N VAL A 49 25.64 15.89 -2.03
CA VAL A 49 25.47 16.48 -0.69
C VAL A 49 26.83 16.99 -0.21
N GLU A 50 26.92 18.26 0.19
CA GLU A 50 28.17 18.83 0.68
C GLU A 50 28.69 18.07 1.91
N GLY A 51 29.98 17.71 1.88
CA GLY A 51 30.64 17.02 2.99
C GLY A 51 30.41 15.51 3.06
N ILE A 52 29.61 14.92 2.17
CA ILE A 52 29.38 13.47 2.10
C ILE A 52 29.88 12.93 0.75
N PRO A 53 30.71 11.85 0.73
CA PRO A 53 31.09 11.22 -0.52
C PRO A 53 29.85 10.76 -1.28
N SER A 54 29.75 11.12 -2.57
CA SER A 54 28.65 10.62 -3.39
C SER A 54 28.75 9.11 -3.56
N LEU A 55 27.61 8.41 -3.73
CA LEU A 55 27.62 6.99 -4.04
C LEU A 55 28.46 6.70 -5.29
N TRP A 56 28.48 7.63 -6.25
CA TRP A 56 29.30 7.57 -7.45
C TRP A 56 30.79 7.48 -7.12
N SER A 57 31.28 8.37 -6.23
CA SER A 57 32.69 8.35 -5.80
C SER A 57 33.04 7.12 -4.98
N LEU A 58 32.11 6.54 -4.24
CA LEU A 58 32.33 5.29 -3.50
C LEU A 58 32.49 4.08 -4.44
N VAL A 59 31.77 4.07 -5.57
CA VAL A 59 31.80 2.96 -6.54
C VAL A 59 32.96 3.10 -7.52
N PHE A 60 33.18 4.30 -8.06
CA PHE A 60 34.17 4.56 -9.14
C PHE A 60 35.47 5.18 -8.67
N GLY A 61 35.60 5.44 -7.36
CA GLY A 61 36.77 5.97 -6.72
C GLY A 61 36.66 7.47 -6.34
N PRO A 62 37.52 7.93 -5.41
CA PRO A 62 37.37 9.22 -4.72
C PRO A 62 37.51 10.46 -5.63
N LYS A 63 37.99 10.29 -6.85
CA LYS A 63 38.13 11.36 -7.86
C LYS A 63 36.99 11.34 -8.90
N ALA A 64 36.08 10.37 -8.82
CA ALA A 64 34.97 10.27 -9.76
C ALA A 64 33.81 11.13 -9.28
N ASP A 65 33.44 12.10 -10.08
CA ASP A 65 32.24 12.91 -9.86
C ASP A 65 31.05 12.36 -10.66
N THR A 66 29.85 12.54 -10.10
CA THR A 66 28.61 12.19 -10.82
C THR A 66 28.53 13.04 -12.10
N PRO A 67 28.24 12.44 -13.27
CA PRO A 67 28.09 13.20 -14.50
C PRO A 67 27.04 14.30 -14.36
N PRO A 68 27.31 15.57 -14.80
CA PRO A 68 26.38 16.68 -14.61
C PRO A 68 24.99 16.46 -15.20
N ALA A 69 24.90 15.74 -16.32
CA ALA A 69 23.62 15.39 -16.93
C ALA A 69 22.78 14.46 -16.06
N LEU A 70 23.42 13.51 -15.37
CA LEU A 70 22.76 12.59 -14.45
C LEU A 70 22.32 13.30 -13.18
N GLU A 71 23.14 14.21 -12.66
CA GLU A 71 22.81 15.03 -11.49
C GLU A 71 21.60 15.94 -11.76
N ALA A 72 21.57 16.60 -12.95
CA ALA A 72 20.45 17.42 -13.38
C ALA A 72 19.16 16.61 -13.54
N ALA A 73 19.24 15.41 -14.16
CA ALA A 73 18.10 14.52 -14.31
C ALA A 73 17.59 14.00 -12.96
N ALA A 74 18.49 13.68 -12.02
CA ALA A 74 18.12 13.30 -10.67
C ALA A 74 17.41 14.44 -9.92
N ALA A 75 17.89 15.66 -10.03
CA ALA A 75 17.27 16.82 -9.40
C ALA A 75 15.85 17.11 -9.95
N GLU A 76 15.63 16.93 -11.24
CA GLU A 76 14.30 17.04 -11.84
C GLU A 76 13.36 15.93 -11.41
N ALA A 77 13.86 14.68 -11.38
CA ALA A 77 13.12 13.54 -10.86
C ALA A 77 12.73 13.72 -9.39
N ALA A 78 13.63 14.24 -8.55
CA ALA A 78 13.35 14.55 -7.14
C ALA A 78 12.16 15.51 -7.01
N LYS A 79 12.16 16.62 -7.75
CA LYS A 79 11.05 17.58 -7.75
C LYS A 79 9.72 16.94 -8.14
N THR A 80 9.77 16.05 -9.13
CA THR A 80 8.57 15.32 -9.59
C THR A 80 8.05 14.37 -8.51
N LEU A 81 8.95 13.69 -7.80
CA LEU A 81 8.59 12.78 -6.70
C LEU A 81 8.04 13.52 -5.50
N ASP A 82 8.64 14.66 -5.13
CA ASP A 82 8.19 15.51 -4.02
C ASP A 82 6.81 16.11 -4.26
N ALA A 83 6.48 16.38 -5.54
CA ALA A 83 5.16 16.88 -5.94
C ALA A 83 4.05 15.80 -5.87
N LEU A 84 4.40 14.51 -5.72
CA LEU A 84 3.42 13.45 -5.64
C LEU A 84 2.59 13.55 -4.34
N PRO A 85 1.28 13.31 -4.41
CA PRO A 85 0.45 13.28 -3.22
C PRO A 85 0.88 12.15 -2.28
N PRO A 86 0.69 12.32 -0.95
CA PRO A 86 1.07 11.33 0.03
C PRO A 86 0.37 10.00 -0.25
N PHE A 87 1.14 8.92 -0.28
CA PHE A 87 0.67 7.56 -0.50
C PHE A 87 1.18 6.67 0.63
N ASN A 88 0.25 6.22 1.49
CA ASN A 88 0.52 5.35 2.63
C ASN A 88 -0.67 4.40 2.87
N LEU A 89 -0.66 3.65 3.95
CA LEU A 89 -1.73 2.68 4.25
C LEU A 89 -3.11 3.33 4.48
N SER A 90 -3.17 4.61 4.83
CA SER A 90 -4.41 5.35 5.08
C SER A 90 -4.80 6.32 3.97
N ARG A 91 -3.84 6.80 3.19
CA ARG A 91 -4.05 7.80 2.12
C ARG A 91 -3.48 7.33 0.78
N PRO A 92 -4.19 7.63 -0.32
CA PRO A 92 -5.55 8.18 -0.44
C PRO A 92 -6.61 7.21 0.06
N ALA A 93 -7.86 7.67 0.24
CA ALA A 93 -9.00 6.78 0.53
C ALA A 93 -9.14 5.69 -0.55
N SER A 94 -9.61 4.51 -0.17
CA SER A 94 -9.81 3.38 -1.07
C SER A 94 -10.75 3.75 -2.22
N ARG A 95 -10.39 3.37 -3.43
CA ARG A 95 -11.13 3.67 -4.66
C ARG A 95 -11.29 2.43 -5.52
N CYS A 96 -12.34 2.39 -6.31
CA CYS A 96 -12.50 1.35 -7.32
C CYS A 96 -11.37 1.45 -8.36
N GLY A 97 -10.64 0.36 -8.58
CA GLY A 97 -9.55 0.32 -9.57
C GLY A 97 -10.02 0.52 -11.02
N HIS A 98 -11.32 0.40 -11.29
CA HIS A 98 -11.89 0.49 -12.63
C HIS A 98 -12.44 1.89 -12.95
N CYS A 99 -13.20 2.50 -12.04
CA CYS A 99 -13.85 3.79 -12.28
C CYS A 99 -13.35 4.92 -11.37
N GLY A 100 -12.43 4.65 -10.44
CA GLY A 100 -11.91 5.65 -9.52
C GLY A 100 -12.89 6.12 -8.43
N ALA A 101 -14.15 5.62 -8.42
CA ALA A 101 -15.14 6.01 -7.42
C ALA A 101 -14.64 5.66 -6.00
N PRO A 102 -14.81 6.57 -5.01
CA PRO A 102 -14.39 6.32 -3.64
C PRO A 102 -15.23 5.20 -3.01
N ILE A 103 -14.56 4.33 -2.26
CA ILE A 103 -15.21 3.26 -1.50
C ILE A 103 -15.56 3.82 -0.12
N ARG A 104 -16.86 3.81 0.21
CA ARG A 104 -17.35 4.29 1.50
C ARG A 104 -17.06 3.25 2.59
N PHE A 105 -16.96 3.69 3.86
CA PHE A 105 -16.60 2.81 4.98
C PHE A 105 -17.50 1.57 5.09
N TYR A 106 -18.83 1.71 4.89
CA TYR A 106 -19.77 0.60 4.94
C TYR A 106 -19.66 -0.37 3.74
N GLN A 107 -19.02 0.05 2.66
CA GLN A 107 -18.68 -0.80 1.51
C GLN A 107 -17.38 -1.57 1.72
N ASN A 108 -16.72 -1.39 2.86
CA ASN A 108 -15.49 -2.03 3.24
C ASN A 108 -15.64 -2.89 4.51
N VAL A 109 -16.88 -3.21 4.90
CA VAL A 109 -17.15 -4.15 5.99
C VAL A 109 -16.76 -5.55 5.51
N PRO A 110 -15.84 -6.25 6.23
CA PRO A 110 -15.29 -7.51 5.75
C PRO A 110 -16.38 -8.54 5.40
N VAL A 111 -16.20 -9.23 4.29
CA VAL A 111 -17.10 -10.27 3.74
C VAL A 111 -18.52 -9.75 3.44
N LEU A 112 -19.15 -9.06 4.40
CA LEU A 112 -20.54 -8.61 4.29
C LEU A 112 -20.73 -7.66 3.10
N SER A 113 -19.85 -6.67 2.93
CA SER A 113 -19.98 -5.74 1.81
C SER A 113 -19.82 -6.43 0.45
N TYR A 114 -18.94 -7.43 0.37
CA TYR A 114 -18.78 -8.23 -0.85
C TYR A 114 -20.08 -8.98 -1.21
N LEU A 115 -20.74 -9.59 -0.21
CA LEU A 115 -22.00 -10.30 -0.40
C LEU A 115 -23.14 -9.34 -0.80
N PHE A 116 -23.30 -8.22 -0.08
CA PHE A 116 -24.33 -7.20 -0.39
C PHE A 116 -24.14 -6.59 -1.78
N LEU A 117 -22.91 -6.35 -2.18
CA LEU A 117 -22.58 -5.82 -3.51
C LEU A 117 -22.56 -6.91 -4.59
N ARG A 118 -22.77 -8.19 -4.23
CA ARG A 118 -22.71 -9.35 -5.13
C ARG A 118 -21.40 -9.41 -5.91
N GLY A 119 -20.29 -9.09 -5.23
CA GLY A 119 -18.96 -9.09 -5.82
C GLY A 119 -18.74 -8.01 -6.90
N ARG A 120 -19.51 -6.93 -6.90
CA ARG A 120 -19.45 -5.87 -7.93
C ARG A 120 -19.32 -4.48 -7.33
N CYS A 121 -18.63 -3.60 -8.01
CA CYS A 121 -18.52 -2.20 -7.62
C CYS A 121 -19.91 -1.54 -7.54
N ALA A 122 -20.16 -0.76 -6.50
CA ALA A 122 -21.42 -0.05 -6.31
C ALA A 122 -21.73 0.94 -7.45
N ALA A 123 -20.69 1.58 -8.01
CA ALA A 123 -20.83 2.60 -9.05
C ALA A 123 -20.82 2.00 -10.46
N CYS A 124 -19.76 1.33 -10.88
CA CYS A 124 -19.59 0.87 -12.27
C CYS A 124 -19.91 -0.60 -12.51
N LYS A 125 -20.30 -1.34 -11.47
CA LYS A 125 -20.61 -2.78 -11.53
C LYS A 125 -19.46 -3.70 -11.99
N ALA A 126 -18.25 -3.17 -12.13
CA ALA A 126 -17.07 -3.98 -12.41
C ALA A 126 -16.87 -5.04 -11.31
N PRO A 127 -16.37 -6.25 -11.65
CA PRO A 127 -16.18 -7.34 -10.70
C PRO A 127 -15.12 -6.97 -9.66
N ILE A 128 -15.39 -7.32 -8.39
CA ILE A 128 -14.43 -7.23 -7.28
C ILE A 128 -13.78 -8.62 -7.14
N SER A 129 -12.45 -8.65 -7.02
CA SER A 129 -11.71 -9.91 -6.87
C SER A 129 -12.16 -10.69 -5.65
N VAL A 130 -12.41 -11.99 -5.81
CA VAL A 130 -12.74 -12.93 -4.73
C VAL A 130 -11.59 -13.08 -3.71
N ARG A 131 -10.39 -12.66 -4.04
CA ARG A 131 -9.24 -12.65 -3.13
C ARG A 131 -9.54 -11.86 -1.86
N TYR A 132 -10.28 -10.75 -1.97
CA TYR A 132 -10.59 -9.90 -0.82
C TYR A 132 -11.36 -10.68 0.27
N PRO A 133 -12.55 -11.22 0.02
CA PRO A 133 -13.27 -11.97 1.04
C PRO A 133 -12.57 -13.28 1.44
N ILE A 134 -11.78 -13.91 0.57
CA ILE A 134 -11.00 -15.10 0.93
C ILE A 134 -9.97 -14.78 2.01
N VAL A 135 -9.18 -13.73 1.85
CA VAL A 135 -8.18 -13.31 2.85
C VAL A 135 -8.88 -12.98 4.17
N GLU A 136 -10.00 -12.27 4.13
CA GLU A 136 -10.77 -11.90 5.31
C GLU A 136 -11.30 -13.15 6.04
N LEU A 137 -11.90 -14.10 5.32
CA LEU A 137 -12.43 -15.34 5.90
C LEU A 137 -11.33 -16.22 6.49
N VAL A 138 -10.22 -16.41 5.78
CA VAL A 138 -9.08 -17.20 6.28
C VAL A 138 -8.52 -16.56 7.55
N THR A 139 -8.32 -15.26 7.57
CA THR A 139 -7.81 -14.58 8.76
C THR A 139 -8.82 -14.65 9.90
N GLY A 140 -10.11 -14.47 9.63
CA GLY A 140 -11.17 -14.64 10.61
C GLY A 140 -11.17 -16.02 11.24
N ALA A 141 -11.05 -17.07 10.42
CA ALA A 141 -11.01 -18.46 10.88
C ALA A 141 -9.74 -18.81 11.69
N LEU A 142 -8.61 -18.17 11.39
CA LEU A 142 -7.37 -18.38 12.14
C LEU A 142 -7.39 -17.74 13.53
N PHE A 143 -8.22 -16.73 13.72
CA PHE A 143 -8.38 -16.04 15.01
C PHE A 143 -9.46 -16.66 15.89
N ALA A 144 -10.45 -17.34 15.33
CA ALA A 144 -11.56 -17.98 16.03
C ALA A 144 -11.15 -19.30 16.70
#